data_057f48ee62730bf1242c14237ba90dcc
#
_entry.id   057f48ee62730bf1242c14237ba90dcc
#
_cell.length_a   1.000
_cell.length_b   1.000
_cell.length_c   1.000
_cell.angle_alpha   90.00
_cell.angle_beta   90.00
_cell.angle_gamma   90.00
#
_symmetry.space_group_name_H-M   'P 1'
#
loop_
_entity.id
_entity.type
_entity.pdbx_description
1 polymer ?
#
loop_
_entity_poly.entity_id
_entity_poly.type
_entity_poly.pdbx_seq_one_letter_code
_entity_poly.pdbx_strand_id
1 'polypeptide(L)'
;MKNRGGKIALFIDGARLRATARALGFEIDFKRLLEEFEGRGTLLRASYYTAIIEDLEYCAARPLVDWLDYNGYTVVTKPTREFIDDTGRRKAKDNIDIDLAVGAMEIAEYVDEIILFSGDGNFRALVAALQRRGIKVTIVSTMVSAPPMAADELRRQADEFIDLASLEAKLSRTPPAVRSSRLVNPAMLFQRRPDSSPSDETAAPAAAIGLANLRNS
;
A
#
# COMPACT_ATOMS: atom_id res chain seq x y z
N MET A 1 -16.35 21.06 -26.78
CA MET A 1 -17.16 19.88 -26.38
C MET A 1 -16.27 19.02 -25.50
N LYS A 2 -16.57 18.92 -24.19
CA LYS A 2 -15.89 17.94 -23.33
C LYS A 2 -16.22 16.56 -23.89
N ASN A 3 -15.20 15.83 -24.30
CA ASN A 3 -15.32 14.43 -24.66
C ASN A 3 -15.88 13.72 -23.43
N ARG A 4 -17.18 13.38 -23.44
CA ARG A 4 -17.75 12.56 -22.38
C ARG A 4 -17.19 11.16 -22.61
N GLY A 5 -16.12 10.85 -21.94
CA GLY A 5 -15.66 9.47 -21.81
C GLY A 5 -16.82 8.59 -21.37
N GLY A 6 -16.73 7.29 -21.60
CA GLY A 6 -17.76 6.32 -21.21
C GLY A 6 -18.08 6.40 -19.70
N LYS A 7 -19.07 5.64 -19.28
CA LYS A 7 -19.40 5.46 -17.85
C LYS A 7 -18.36 4.59 -17.20
N ILE A 8 -17.82 5.04 -16.08
CA ILE A 8 -16.77 4.31 -15.35
C ILE A 8 -17.21 3.97 -13.94
N ALA A 9 -16.68 2.88 -13.40
CA ALA A 9 -16.79 2.54 -11.98
C ALA A 9 -15.42 2.18 -11.41
N LEU A 10 -15.18 2.63 -10.17
CA LEU A 10 -13.98 2.30 -9.42
C LEU A 10 -14.27 1.17 -8.43
N PHE A 11 -13.43 0.15 -8.42
CA PHE A 11 -13.46 -0.95 -7.48
C PHE A 11 -12.13 -0.97 -6.74
N ILE A 12 -12.17 -0.68 -5.44
CA ILE A 12 -10.97 -0.46 -4.64
C ILE A 12 -10.86 -1.54 -3.57
N ASP A 13 -9.88 -2.41 -3.73
CA ASP A 13 -9.39 -3.26 -2.65
C ASP A 13 -8.58 -2.39 -1.69
N GLY A 14 -9.22 -2.00 -0.59
CA GLY A 14 -8.66 -1.03 0.35
C GLY A 14 -7.38 -1.52 1.03
N ALA A 15 -7.26 -2.82 1.27
CA ALA A 15 -6.06 -3.40 1.87
C ALA A 15 -4.89 -3.35 0.89
N ARG A 16 -5.11 -3.79 -0.35
CA ARG A 16 -4.08 -3.80 -1.40
C ARG A 16 -3.67 -2.40 -1.80
N LEU A 17 -4.62 -1.49 -2.02
CA LEU A 17 -4.31 -0.11 -2.39
C LEU A 17 -3.44 0.58 -1.33
N ARG A 18 -3.79 0.45 -0.05
CA ARG A 18 -3.00 1.05 1.04
C ARG A 18 -1.62 0.40 1.17
N ALA A 19 -1.53 -0.93 1.01
CA ALA A 19 -0.25 -1.63 1.02
C ALA A 19 0.65 -1.16 -0.12
N THR A 20 0.08 -1.00 -1.33
CA THR A 20 0.80 -0.52 -2.51
C THR A 20 1.30 0.91 -2.33
N ALA A 21 0.45 1.83 -1.88
CA ALA A 21 0.84 3.21 -1.62
C ALA A 21 1.93 3.32 -0.55
N ARG A 22 1.82 2.52 0.52
CA ARG A 22 2.85 2.45 1.57
C ARG A 22 4.18 1.92 1.04
N ALA A 23 4.16 0.91 0.17
CA ALA A 23 5.36 0.38 -0.47
C ALA A 23 6.04 1.43 -1.37
N LEU A 24 5.27 2.34 -1.95
CA LEU A 24 5.75 3.48 -2.74
C LEU A 24 6.14 4.69 -1.87
N GLY A 25 5.84 4.66 -0.56
CA GLY A 25 6.25 5.72 0.38
C GLY A 25 5.31 6.92 0.45
N PHE A 26 4.04 6.80 0.03
CA PHE A 26 3.08 7.89 0.14
C PHE A 26 1.72 7.43 0.70
N GLU A 27 0.91 8.39 1.13
CA GLU A 27 -0.46 8.19 1.56
C GLU A 27 -1.44 8.73 0.53
N ILE A 28 -2.53 7.99 0.30
CA ILE A 28 -3.54 8.36 -0.68
C ILE A 28 -4.49 9.41 -0.12
N ASP A 29 -4.67 10.47 -0.88
CA ASP A 29 -5.79 11.39 -0.75
C ASP A 29 -6.97 10.87 -1.58
N PHE A 30 -7.97 10.31 -0.91
CA PHE A 30 -9.12 9.71 -1.58
C PHE A 30 -10.01 10.73 -2.29
N LYS A 31 -10.00 12.01 -1.88
CA LYS A 31 -10.70 13.06 -2.61
C LYS A 31 -10.04 13.31 -3.96
N ARG A 32 -8.73 13.45 -3.98
CA ARG A 32 -7.96 13.60 -5.22
C ARG A 32 -8.06 12.37 -6.12
N LEU A 33 -8.22 11.18 -5.53
CA LEU A 33 -8.44 9.96 -6.29
C LEU A 33 -9.73 10.04 -7.09
N LEU A 34 -10.85 10.46 -6.48
CA LEU A 34 -12.10 10.67 -7.21
C LEU A 34 -11.92 11.71 -8.32
N GLU A 35 -11.36 12.88 -8.00
CA GLU A 35 -11.14 13.99 -8.95
C GLU A 35 -10.31 13.56 -10.17
N GLU A 36 -9.25 12.76 -9.97
CA GLU A 36 -8.41 12.25 -11.05
C GLU A 36 -9.19 11.34 -12.00
N PHE A 37 -10.01 10.43 -11.45
CA PHE A 37 -10.74 9.46 -12.26
C PHE A 37 -12.07 10.01 -12.83
N GLU A 38 -12.68 10.99 -12.21
CA GLU A 38 -13.79 11.77 -12.80
C GLU A 38 -13.36 12.50 -14.08
N GLY A 39 -12.09 12.82 -14.19
CA GLY A 39 -11.51 13.38 -15.42
C GLY A 39 -11.50 12.42 -16.61
N ARG A 40 -11.59 11.10 -16.39
CA ARG A 40 -11.54 10.06 -17.42
C ARG A 40 -12.91 9.79 -18.08
N GLY A 41 -13.99 9.97 -17.35
CA GLY A 41 -15.33 9.65 -17.83
C GLY A 41 -16.40 10.06 -16.83
N THR A 42 -17.64 9.61 -17.07
CA THR A 42 -18.73 9.79 -16.11
C THR A 42 -18.60 8.75 -15.01
N LEU A 43 -18.14 9.16 -13.84
CA LEU A 43 -18.03 8.26 -12.68
C LEU A 43 -19.43 7.90 -12.18
N LEU A 44 -19.79 6.63 -12.32
CA LEU A 44 -21.09 6.11 -11.87
C LEU A 44 -21.02 5.69 -10.40
N ARG A 45 -19.92 5.06 -9.99
CA ARG A 45 -19.72 4.57 -8.63
C ARG A 45 -18.23 4.43 -8.30
N ALA A 46 -17.90 4.71 -7.05
CA ALA A 46 -16.60 4.38 -6.45
C ALA A 46 -16.85 3.48 -5.24
N SER A 47 -16.53 2.20 -5.36
CA SER A 47 -16.74 1.20 -4.31
C SER A 47 -15.44 0.88 -3.61
N TYR A 48 -15.43 0.99 -2.28
CA TYR A 48 -14.27 0.71 -1.43
C TYR A 48 -14.55 -0.51 -0.56
N TYR A 49 -13.74 -1.54 -0.71
CA TYR A 49 -13.89 -2.82 -0.04
C TYR A 49 -12.82 -2.95 1.04
N THR A 50 -13.24 -3.25 2.27
CA THR A 50 -12.28 -3.45 3.38
C THR A 50 -12.82 -4.39 4.44
N ALA A 51 -11.93 -5.21 5.01
CA ALA A 51 -12.23 -5.99 6.19
C ALA A 51 -12.12 -5.12 7.45
N ILE A 52 -13.00 -5.35 8.42
CA ILE A 52 -12.98 -4.70 9.74
C ILE A 52 -12.85 -5.78 10.80
N ILE A 53 -11.90 -5.62 11.71
CA ILE A 53 -11.73 -6.53 12.85
C ILE A 53 -12.79 -6.19 13.91
N GLU A 54 -13.69 -7.13 14.21
CA GLU A 54 -14.81 -6.94 15.13
C GLU A 54 -14.39 -6.75 16.60
N ASP A 55 -13.26 -7.32 17.01
CA ASP A 55 -12.86 -7.43 18.41
C ASP A 55 -12.12 -6.21 18.97
N LEU A 56 -11.96 -5.15 18.19
CA LEU A 56 -11.30 -3.92 18.66
C LEU A 56 -12.34 -2.82 18.85
N GLU A 57 -12.63 -2.45 20.10
CA GLU A 57 -13.38 -1.22 20.44
C GLU A 57 -12.83 0.02 19.71
N TYR A 58 -11.59 -0.04 19.24
CA TYR A 58 -10.91 0.96 18.44
C TYR A 58 -10.40 0.37 17.12
N CYS A 59 -11.27 0.26 16.13
CA CYS A 59 -10.84 -0.07 14.77
C CYS A 59 -10.21 1.17 14.12
N ALA A 60 -8.89 1.16 13.94
CA ALA A 60 -8.15 2.26 13.29
C ALA A 60 -8.62 2.57 11.86
N ALA A 61 -9.37 1.67 11.24
CA ALA A 61 -9.94 1.87 9.90
C ALA A 61 -11.28 2.65 9.94
N ARG A 62 -11.97 2.70 11.08
CA ARG A 62 -13.32 3.28 11.18
C ARG A 62 -13.39 4.75 10.76
N PRO A 63 -12.49 5.64 11.20
CA PRO A 63 -12.52 7.04 10.77
C PRO A 63 -12.37 7.22 9.26
N LEU A 64 -11.59 6.36 8.61
CA LEU A 64 -11.45 6.38 7.15
C LEU A 64 -12.74 5.87 6.48
N VAL A 65 -13.33 4.80 6.98
CA VAL A 65 -14.57 4.22 6.45
C VAL A 65 -15.70 5.25 6.53
N ASP A 66 -15.89 5.87 7.69
CA ASP A 66 -16.91 6.89 7.90
C ASP A 66 -16.68 8.09 6.96
N TRP A 67 -15.42 8.53 6.83
CA TRP A 67 -15.08 9.62 5.93
C TRP A 67 -15.38 9.27 4.46
N LEU A 68 -15.04 8.07 4.01
CA LEU A 68 -15.29 7.61 2.64
C LEU A 68 -16.78 7.59 2.32
N ASP A 69 -17.60 7.07 3.24
CA ASP A 69 -19.07 6.99 3.08
C ASP A 69 -19.67 8.38 2.91
N TYR A 70 -19.20 9.38 3.67
CA TYR A 70 -19.63 10.78 3.52
C TYR A 70 -19.09 11.49 2.28
N ASN A 71 -18.06 10.95 1.62
CA ASN A 71 -17.37 11.63 0.52
C ASN A 71 -17.54 10.93 -0.84
N GLY A 72 -18.67 10.29 -1.06
CA GLY A 72 -19.08 9.78 -2.37
C GLY A 72 -18.59 8.37 -2.70
N TYR A 73 -18.06 7.65 -1.73
CA TYR A 73 -17.72 6.23 -1.88
C TYR A 73 -18.88 5.34 -1.41
N THR A 74 -19.09 4.23 -2.08
CA THR A 74 -19.89 3.12 -1.55
C THR A 74 -18.94 2.22 -0.76
N VAL A 75 -19.04 2.20 0.57
CA VAL A 75 -18.15 1.41 1.40
C VAL A 75 -18.76 0.04 1.71
N VAL A 76 -18.07 -1.01 1.34
CA VAL A 76 -18.42 -2.39 1.66
C VAL A 76 -17.45 -2.92 2.69
N THR A 77 -17.97 -3.18 3.89
CA THR A 77 -17.18 -3.71 5.00
C THR A 77 -17.54 -5.16 5.28
N LYS A 78 -16.53 -5.98 5.58
CA LYS A 78 -16.74 -7.34 6.01
C LYS A 78 -16.11 -7.57 7.38
N PRO A 79 -16.90 -8.03 8.37
CA PRO A 79 -16.33 -8.39 9.65
C PRO A 79 -15.37 -9.57 9.46
N THR A 80 -14.18 -9.45 10.04
CA THR A 80 -13.19 -10.52 10.05
C THR A 80 -12.74 -10.81 11.45
N ARG A 81 -12.42 -12.08 11.72
CA ARG A 81 -11.80 -12.51 12.97
C ARG A 81 -10.35 -12.83 12.72
N GLU A 82 -9.51 -12.34 13.60
CA GLU A 82 -8.12 -12.79 13.62
C GLU A 82 -8.05 -14.20 14.19
N PHE A 83 -7.31 -15.06 13.55
CA PHE A 83 -6.90 -16.34 14.10
C PHE A 83 -5.38 -16.46 14.08
N ILE A 84 -4.87 -17.20 15.02
CA ILE A 84 -3.44 -17.52 15.08
C ILE A 84 -3.25 -18.81 14.28
N ASP A 85 -2.39 -18.75 13.26
CA ASP A 85 -2.03 -19.95 12.51
C ASP A 85 -1.06 -20.85 13.32
N ASP A 86 -0.81 -22.07 12.81
CA ASP A 86 0.06 -23.05 13.45
C ASP A 86 1.50 -22.56 13.64
N THR A 87 1.87 -21.42 13.03
CA THR A 87 3.18 -20.77 13.17
C THR A 87 3.17 -19.62 14.18
N GLY A 88 2.04 -19.39 14.88
CA GLY A 88 1.90 -18.29 15.85
C GLY A 88 1.67 -16.91 15.22
N ARG A 89 1.44 -16.84 13.90
CA ARG A 89 1.17 -15.58 13.19
C ARG A 89 -0.32 -15.28 13.19
N ARG A 90 -0.66 -14.03 13.49
CA ARG A 90 -2.03 -13.53 13.32
C ARG A 90 -2.36 -13.43 11.84
N LYS A 91 -3.39 -14.12 11.42
CA LYS A 91 -3.99 -14.02 10.09
C LYS A 91 -5.45 -13.63 10.22
N ALA A 92 -5.86 -12.70 9.37
CA ALA A 92 -7.28 -12.43 9.17
C ALA A 92 -7.72 -13.20 7.91
N LYS A 93 -8.76 -14.00 8.03
CA LYS A 93 -9.39 -14.63 6.88
C LYS A 93 -10.56 -13.76 6.48
N ASP A 94 -10.33 -12.91 5.50
CA ASP A 94 -11.41 -12.19 4.85
C ASP A 94 -11.66 -12.77 3.46
N ASN A 95 -12.90 -12.73 3.03
CA ASN A 95 -13.30 -13.10 1.67
C ASN A 95 -13.91 -11.87 0.97
N ILE A 96 -13.38 -10.69 1.27
CA ILE A 96 -13.87 -9.42 0.70
C ILE A 96 -13.71 -9.39 -0.82
N ASP A 97 -12.76 -10.16 -1.36
CA ASP A 97 -12.52 -10.31 -2.79
C ASP A 97 -13.75 -10.86 -3.53
N ILE A 98 -14.52 -11.74 -2.88
CA ILE A 98 -15.75 -12.29 -3.44
C ILE A 98 -16.81 -11.18 -3.55
N ASP A 99 -16.98 -10.39 -2.49
CA ASP A 99 -17.95 -9.29 -2.48
C ASP A 99 -17.59 -8.23 -3.52
N LEU A 100 -16.28 -7.95 -3.69
CA LEU A 100 -15.77 -7.07 -4.75
C LEU A 100 -16.08 -7.65 -6.14
N ALA A 101 -15.82 -8.93 -6.35
CA ALA A 101 -16.06 -9.56 -7.64
C ALA A 101 -17.55 -9.60 -8.00
N VAL A 102 -18.43 -9.89 -7.05
CA VAL A 102 -19.89 -9.86 -7.24
C VAL A 102 -20.34 -8.44 -7.59
N GLY A 103 -19.94 -7.43 -6.80
CA GLY A 103 -20.31 -6.04 -7.06
C GLY A 103 -19.83 -5.52 -8.42
N ALA A 104 -18.63 -5.94 -8.87
CA ALA A 104 -18.13 -5.61 -10.19
C ALA A 104 -18.96 -6.25 -11.32
N MET A 105 -19.40 -7.49 -11.12
CA MET A 105 -20.27 -8.19 -12.08
C MET A 105 -21.67 -7.62 -12.14
N GLU A 106 -22.23 -7.15 -11.02
CA GLU A 106 -23.56 -6.51 -10.95
C GLU A 106 -23.61 -5.18 -11.69
N ILE A 107 -22.54 -4.35 -11.58
CA ILE A 107 -22.53 -3.03 -12.23
C ILE A 107 -22.13 -3.11 -13.70
N ALA A 108 -21.63 -4.24 -14.17
CA ALA A 108 -21.07 -4.40 -15.51
C ALA A 108 -22.04 -4.01 -16.65
N GLU A 109 -23.36 -4.13 -16.44
CA GLU A 109 -24.35 -3.76 -17.46
C GLU A 109 -24.55 -2.23 -17.61
N TYR A 110 -24.03 -1.47 -16.67
CA TYR A 110 -24.27 -0.01 -16.58
C TYR A 110 -23.05 0.83 -16.91
N VAL A 111 -21.87 0.21 -17.10
CA VAL A 111 -20.59 0.89 -17.28
C VAL A 111 -19.87 0.41 -18.53
N ASP A 112 -19.02 1.26 -19.06
CA ASP A 112 -18.16 0.94 -20.21
C ASP A 112 -16.74 0.53 -19.76
N GLU A 113 -16.33 0.96 -18.56
CA GLU A 113 -15.02 0.67 -18.01
C GLU A 113 -15.10 0.43 -16.48
N ILE A 114 -14.39 -0.58 -16.02
CA ILE A 114 -14.14 -0.83 -14.60
C ILE A 114 -12.65 -0.61 -14.31
N ILE A 115 -12.37 0.22 -13.30
CA ILE A 115 -11.02 0.50 -12.84
C ILE A 115 -10.84 -0.20 -11.50
N LEU A 116 -10.02 -1.23 -11.48
CA LEU A 116 -9.77 -2.08 -10.31
C LEU A 116 -8.43 -1.71 -9.67
N PHE A 117 -8.48 -1.25 -8.43
CA PHE A 117 -7.31 -0.95 -7.59
C PHE A 117 -6.93 -2.19 -6.77
N SER A 118 -6.31 -3.13 -7.43
CA SER A 118 -5.72 -4.32 -6.82
C SER A 118 -4.65 -4.91 -7.73
N GLY A 119 -3.67 -5.56 -7.13
CA GLY A 119 -2.64 -6.31 -7.86
C GLY A 119 -2.80 -7.82 -7.68
N ASP A 120 -3.88 -8.29 -7.04
CA ASP A 120 -4.06 -9.69 -6.72
C ASP A 120 -4.40 -10.53 -7.97
N GLY A 121 -3.58 -11.53 -8.26
CA GLY A 121 -3.77 -12.45 -9.39
C GLY A 121 -5.11 -13.20 -9.37
N ASN A 122 -5.74 -13.34 -8.21
CA ASN A 122 -7.04 -13.99 -8.07
C ASN A 122 -8.14 -13.27 -8.87
N PHE A 123 -8.00 -11.97 -9.12
CA PHE A 123 -8.94 -11.19 -9.93
C PHE A 123 -8.80 -11.43 -11.44
N ARG A 124 -7.81 -12.21 -11.91
CA ARG A 124 -7.67 -12.51 -13.34
C ARG A 124 -8.95 -13.10 -13.95
N ALA A 125 -9.63 -14.01 -13.22
CA ALA A 125 -10.88 -14.61 -13.68
C ALA A 125 -12.02 -13.59 -13.79
N LEU A 126 -12.11 -12.65 -12.85
CA LEU A 126 -13.05 -11.52 -12.86
C LEU A 126 -12.79 -10.64 -14.09
N VAL A 127 -11.55 -10.22 -14.30
CA VAL A 127 -11.16 -9.38 -15.46
C VAL A 127 -11.58 -10.06 -16.77
N ALA A 128 -11.26 -11.33 -16.95
CA ALA A 128 -11.65 -12.08 -18.13
C ALA A 128 -13.18 -12.18 -18.31
N ALA A 129 -13.93 -12.27 -17.21
CA ALA A 129 -15.40 -12.32 -17.24
C ALA A 129 -16.02 -10.97 -17.66
N LEU A 130 -15.48 -9.86 -17.16
CA LEU A 130 -15.91 -8.51 -17.53
C LEU A 130 -15.59 -8.20 -19.00
N GLN A 131 -14.39 -8.56 -19.46
CA GLN A 131 -13.99 -8.39 -20.86
C GLN A 131 -14.89 -9.18 -21.83
N ARG A 132 -15.32 -10.41 -21.47
CA ARG A 132 -16.31 -11.16 -22.28
C ARG A 132 -17.67 -10.47 -22.39
N ARG A 133 -17.98 -9.54 -21.49
CA ARG A 133 -19.18 -8.70 -21.53
C ARG A 133 -18.96 -7.37 -22.27
N GLY A 134 -17.76 -7.17 -22.84
CA GLY A 134 -17.40 -5.96 -23.55
C GLY A 134 -16.98 -4.80 -22.64
N ILE A 135 -16.72 -5.05 -21.36
CA ILE A 135 -16.29 -4.03 -20.40
C ILE A 135 -14.77 -3.89 -20.49
N LYS A 136 -14.29 -2.67 -20.67
CA LYS A 136 -12.87 -2.35 -20.54
C LYS A 136 -12.44 -2.46 -19.07
N VAL A 137 -11.35 -3.17 -18.80
CA VAL A 137 -10.83 -3.30 -17.42
C VAL A 137 -9.43 -2.69 -17.33
N THR A 138 -9.33 -1.65 -16.49
CA THR A 138 -8.07 -0.99 -16.14
C THR A 138 -7.64 -1.44 -14.76
N ILE A 139 -6.41 -1.93 -14.63
CA ILE A 139 -5.81 -2.30 -13.35
C ILE A 139 -4.90 -1.18 -12.86
N VAL A 140 -5.05 -0.80 -11.59
CA VAL A 140 -4.18 0.16 -10.89
C VAL A 140 -3.42 -0.54 -9.78
N SER A 141 -2.11 -0.68 -9.92
CA SER A 141 -1.20 -1.27 -8.94
C SER A 141 0.22 -0.82 -9.24
N THR A 142 1.26 -1.48 -8.73
CA THR A 142 2.64 -1.10 -9.06
C THR A 142 3.53 -2.30 -9.36
N MET A 143 4.45 -2.09 -10.31
CA MET A 143 5.55 -3.00 -10.62
C MET A 143 6.90 -2.49 -10.09
N VAL A 144 6.95 -1.25 -9.59
CA VAL A 144 8.20 -0.58 -9.19
C VAL A 144 8.66 -1.01 -7.79
N SER A 145 7.73 -1.45 -6.93
CA SER A 145 8.10 -1.94 -5.59
C SER A 145 8.84 -3.28 -5.65
N ALA A 146 9.61 -3.56 -4.62
CA ALA A 146 10.31 -4.84 -4.45
C ALA A 146 9.80 -5.54 -3.16
N PRO A 147 9.02 -6.65 -3.26
CA PRO A 147 8.52 -7.27 -4.49
C PRO A 147 7.45 -6.42 -5.20
N PRO A 148 7.18 -6.68 -6.50
CA PRO A 148 6.07 -6.08 -7.22
C PRO A 148 4.73 -6.37 -6.53
N MET A 149 3.84 -5.36 -6.51
CA MET A 149 2.52 -5.50 -5.89
C MET A 149 1.44 -5.98 -6.87
N ALA A 150 1.75 -6.02 -8.16
CA ALA A 150 0.86 -6.58 -9.18
C ALA A 150 1.36 -7.94 -9.65
N ALA A 151 0.46 -8.93 -9.70
CA ALA A 151 0.71 -10.21 -10.32
C ALA A 151 0.83 -10.04 -11.84
N ASP A 152 1.83 -10.66 -12.47
CA ASP A 152 2.10 -10.52 -13.89
C ASP A 152 0.95 -11.05 -14.76
N GLU A 153 0.30 -12.15 -14.35
CA GLU A 153 -0.88 -12.68 -15.03
C GLU A 153 -2.08 -11.72 -15.00
N LEU A 154 -2.29 -10.96 -13.91
CA LEU A 154 -3.35 -9.97 -13.84
C LEU A 154 -3.03 -8.77 -14.74
N ARG A 155 -1.80 -8.28 -14.69
CA ARG A 155 -1.33 -7.20 -15.53
C ARG A 155 -1.48 -7.50 -17.03
N ARG A 156 -1.15 -8.72 -17.45
CA ARG A 156 -1.27 -9.16 -18.85
C ARG A 156 -2.72 -9.35 -19.29
N GLN A 157 -3.61 -9.69 -18.36
CA GLN A 157 -5.03 -9.86 -18.65
C GLN A 157 -5.75 -8.52 -18.84
N ALA A 158 -5.31 -7.45 -18.18
CA ALA A 158 -5.93 -6.13 -18.21
C ALA A 158 -5.87 -5.50 -19.61
N ASP A 159 -6.90 -4.72 -19.97
CA ASP A 159 -6.88 -3.89 -21.18
C ASP A 159 -5.94 -2.69 -21.03
N GLU A 160 -5.84 -2.16 -19.80
CA GLU A 160 -4.94 -1.08 -19.44
C GLU A 160 -4.34 -1.34 -18.06
N PHE A 161 -3.06 -1.03 -17.89
CA PHE A 161 -2.39 -1.05 -16.62
C PHE A 161 -1.83 0.33 -16.30
N ILE A 162 -2.21 0.86 -15.13
CA ILE A 162 -1.70 2.13 -14.63
C ILE A 162 -0.81 1.84 -13.43
N ASP A 163 0.46 2.21 -13.52
CA ASP A 163 1.33 2.13 -12.35
C ASP A 163 0.99 3.23 -11.36
N LEU A 164 0.65 2.84 -10.14
CA LEU A 164 0.27 3.77 -9.05
C LEU A 164 1.40 4.78 -8.75
N ALA A 165 2.66 4.41 -8.98
CA ALA A 165 3.78 5.32 -8.83
C ALA A 165 3.68 6.54 -9.76
N SER A 166 3.11 6.37 -10.97
CA SER A 166 2.90 7.49 -11.91
C SER A 166 1.82 8.48 -11.44
N LEU A 167 0.98 8.06 -10.51
CA LEU A 167 -0.09 8.87 -9.94
C LEU A 167 0.29 9.50 -8.59
N GLU A 168 1.47 9.23 -8.03
CA GLU A 168 1.90 9.75 -6.73
C GLU A 168 1.71 11.27 -6.59
N ALA A 169 2.17 12.04 -7.57
CA ALA A 169 2.07 13.50 -7.54
C ALA A 169 0.63 14.02 -7.51
N LYS A 170 -0.32 13.24 -8.07
CA LYS A 170 -1.73 13.58 -8.14
C LYS A 170 -2.51 13.12 -6.92
N LEU A 171 -2.18 11.94 -6.40
CA LEU A 171 -2.94 11.25 -5.36
C LEU A 171 -2.35 11.39 -3.97
N SER A 172 -1.13 11.90 -3.82
CA SER A 172 -0.49 12.03 -2.52
C SER A 172 -1.20 13.06 -1.64
N ARG A 173 -1.46 12.68 -0.39
CA ARG A 173 -2.03 13.55 0.64
C ARG A 173 -1.08 14.69 1.01
N THR A 174 0.22 14.44 0.97
CA THR A 174 1.27 15.45 1.12
C THR A 174 1.99 15.56 -0.22
N PRO A 175 2.08 16.77 -0.82
CA PRO A 175 2.88 16.92 -2.03
C PRO A 175 4.25 16.31 -1.79
N PRO A 176 4.85 15.59 -2.75
CA PRO A 176 6.18 15.05 -2.57
C PRO A 176 7.09 16.21 -2.21
N ALA A 177 7.59 16.22 -0.96
CA ALA A 177 8.69 17.10 -0.60
C ALA A 177 9.75 16.82 -1.65
N VAL A 178 10.18 17.86 -2.36
CA VAL A 178 11.29 17.77 -3.30
C VAL A 178 12.36 16.95 -2.59
N ARG A 179 12.54 15.72 -3.01
CA ARG A 179 13.65 14.88 -2.51
C ARG A 179 14.88 15.60 -2.99
N SER A 180 15.34 16.55 -2.16
CA SER A 180 16.68 17.11 -2.31
C SER A 180 17.58 15.89 -2.22
N SER A 181 18.09 15.45 -3.37
CA SER A 181 19.20 14.56 -3.46
C SER A 181 20.24 15.15 -2.49
N ARG A 182 20.37 14.55 -1.31
CA ARG A 182 21.56 14.75 -0.52
C ARG A 182 22.68 14.20 -1.39
N LEU A 183 23.22 15.08 -2.21
CA LEU A 183 24.56 14.94 -2.73
C LEU A 183 25.41 14.77 -1.48
N VAL A 184 25.76 13.54 -1.21
CA VAL A 184 26.82 13.22 -0.28
C VAL A 184 28.05 13.91 -0.88
N ASN A 185 28.39 15.06 -0.29
CA ASN A 185 29.54 15.83 -0.70
C ASN A 185 30.78 14.93 -0.47
N PRO A 186 31.50 14.48 -1.52
CA PRO A 186 32.64 13.61 -1.35
C PRO A 186 33.80 14.25 -0.59
N ALA A 187 33.71 15.56 -0.32
CA ALA A 187 34.77 16.34 0.34
C ALA A 187 34.90 16.08 1.86
N MET A 188 33.97 15.33 2.50
CA MET A 188 34.08 15.03 3.93
C MET A 188 34.75 13.70 4.27
N LEU A 189 35.25 12.96 3.27
CA LEU A 189 35.95 11.69 3.50
C LEU A 189 37.46 11.83 3.70
N PHE A 190 38.03 13.04 3.69
CA PHE A 190 39.46 13.31 3.89
C PHE A 190 39.72 14.38 4.95
N GLN A 191 39.21 14.20 6.16
CA GLN A 191 39.83 14.86 7.31
C GLN A 191 40.77 13.86 7.99
N ARG A 192 42.04 13.99 7.63
CA ARG A 192 43.16 13.40 8.36
C ARG A 192 43.10 13.88 9.81
N ARG A 193 43.14 12.95 10.75
CA ARG A 193 43.48 13.23 12.14
C ARG A 193 44.90 13.74 12.18
N PRO A 194 45.24 14.81 12.90
CA PRO A 194 46.60 15.14 13.18
C PRO A 194 47.20 14.15 14.20
N ASP A 195 48.40 13.72 13.89
CA ASP A 195 49.30 12.95 14.75
C ASP A 195 49.52 13.68 16.09
N SER A 196 49.39 12.94 17.18
CA SER A 196 50.00 13.29 18.44
C SER A 196 50.87 12.12 18.87
N SER A 197 52.18 12.32 18.71
CA SER A 197 53.25 11.46 19.17
C SER A 197 53.35 11.45 20.70
N PRO A 198 54.01 10.43 21.28
CA PRO A 198 53.97 10.14 22.70
C PRO A 198 55.07 10.86 23.48
N SER A 199 54.82 11.17 24.70
CA SER A 199 55.89 11.48 25.68
C SER A 199 55.75 10.58 26.89
N ASP A 200 56.89 9.96 27.17
CA ASP A 200 57.30 9.13 28.29
C ASP A 200 56.84 9.62 29.68
N GLU A 201 56.61 8.76 30.60
CA GLU A 201 57.47 8.45 31.76
C GLU A 201 56.69 7.71 32.86
N THR A 202 57.29 6.58 33.18
CA THR A 202 57.69 6.01 34.49
C THR A 202 56.63 5.63 35.53
N ALA A 203 56.92 4.43 35.97
CA ALA A 203 56.83 3.85 37.33
C ALA A 203 55.65 2.96 37.71
N ALA A 204 56.01 1.67 37.73
CA ALA A 204 55.42 0.68 38.62
C ALA A 204 55.90 0.92 40.08
N PRO A 205 55.48 0.19 41.13
CA PRO A 205 54.98 -1.18 41.16
C PRO A 205 53.93 -1.54 42.26
N ALA A 206 53.52 -2.75 42.18
CA ALA A 206 53.35 -3.74 43.25
C ALA A 206 52.06 -3.91 44.05
N ALA A 207 51.69 -5.15 44.06
CA ALA A 207 51.22 -6.00 45.17
C ALA A 207 49.67 -5.90 45.43
N ALA A 208 48.99 -6.93 45.66
CA ALA A 208 49.08 -8.34 45.92
C ALA A 208 47.75 -8.83 46.45
N ILE A 209 47.37 -10.06 46.12
CA ILE A 209 46.76 -11.05 47.04
C ILE A 209 45.25 -10.93 47.37
N GLY A 210 44.57 -12.06 47.13
CA GLY A 210 43.45 -12.57 47.90
C GLY A 210 42.36 -13.11 47.00
N LEU A 211 42.34 -14.31 46.56
CA LEU A 211 41.93 -15.62 47.10
C LEU A 211 40.58 -15.61 47.86
N ALA A 212 39.78 -16.42 47.38
CA ALA A 212 38.89 -17.40 48.02
C ALA A 212 37.41 -17.20 47.69
N ASN A 213 36.86 -18.11 46.95
CA ASN A 213 36.15 -19.33 47.38
C ASN A 213 34.69 -19.19 47.77
N LEU A 214 33.96 -20.03 47.18
CA LEU A 214 32.94 -21.01 47.63
C LEU A 214 31.49 -20.64 47.32
N ARG A 215 30.90 -21.37 46.41
CA ARG A 215 29.98 -22.52 46.57
C ARG A 215 28.57 -22.19 47.11
N ASN A 216 27.64 -22.74 46.36
CA ASN A 216 26.37 -23.36 46.74
C ASN A 216 25.16 -22.42 47.05
N SER A 217 24.11 -22.49 46.40
CA SER A 217 23.07 -23.56 46.31
C SER A 217 22.19 -23.31 45.12
#